data_7da7766b73cd2f2b53ea98d9d0409ed5
#
_entry.id   7da7766b73cd2f2b53ea98d9d0409ed5
#
_cell.length_a   1.000
_cell.length_b   1.000
_cell.length_c   1.000
_cell.angle_alpha   90.00
_cell.angle_beta   90.00
_cell.angle_gamma   90.00
#
_symmetry.space_group_name_H-M   'P 1'
#
loop_
_entity.id
_entity.type
_entity.pdbx_description
1 polymer ?
#
loop_
_entity_poly.entity_id
_entity_poly.type
_entity_poly.pdbx_seq_one_letter_code
_entity_poly.pdbx_strand_id
1 'polypeptide(L)'
;MGGHTYYSFSIEPEKLLKVGYVLHRNKANVNMMPTYQRIIKKSRLKSVHEFIDNKKGYFPNSIIISIDSDKDLAFDRANTQVKNSISDIGILHLPKKYRSAYIIDGQHRLYGYSNSEYKSKNSIPVVAFIDLAKEEQVKLFMQINENQKSVSKNLITTLNADLLWTSKNYIEQHKALRSRISIVLGESRNSSLFDKISIGEDRRTITQEAFDKSLNQSSFLGKVSKNKIESLGTFYNGDLDESFERLATFLRLSFNYIKECIPEI
;
A
#
# COMPACT_ATOMS: atom_id res chain seq x y z
N MET A 1 6.83 -11.36 17.07
CA MET A 1 7.71 -10.34 16.48
C MET A 1 6.95 -9.03 16.51
N GLY A 2 7.46 -8.01 17.21
CA GLY A 2 6.77 -6.73 17.33
C GLY A 2 5.34 -6.77 17.88
N GLY A 3 5.01 -7.72 18.77
CA GLY A 3 3.66 -7.90 19.30
C GLY A 3 2.69 -8.67 18.39
N HIS A 4 3.13 -9.05 17.17
CA HIS A 4 2.27 -9.75 16.21
C HIS A 4 2.52 -11.26 16.21
N THR A 5 1.45 -12.03 16.06
CA THR A 5 1.52 -13.46 15.76
C THR A 5 1.89 -13.65 14.30
N TYR A 6 2.87 -14.50 14.03
CA TYR A 6 3.24 -14.86 12.67
C TYR A 6 3.62 -16.34 12.57
N TYR A 7 3.46 -16.88 11.37
CA TYR A 7 3.90 -18.23 11.01
C TYR A 7 4.93 -18.17 9.88
N SER A 8 5.94 -19.04 9.97
CA SER A 8 6.90 -19.24 8.88
C SER A 8 6.76 -20.68 8.37
N PHE A 9 6.48 -20.85 7.08
CA PHE A 9 6.22 -22.16 6.49
C PHE A 9 6.62 -22.19 5.02
N SER A 10 6.63 -23.39 4.44
CA SER A 10 6.80 -23.59 3.01
C SER A 10 5.54 -24.19 2.41
N ILE A 11 5.17 -23.75 1.19
CA ILE A 11 3.95 -24.17 0.51
C ILE A 11 4.14 -24.20 -1.00
N GLU A 12 3.42 -25.06 -1.69
CA GLU A 12 3.39 -25.04 -3.15
C GLU A 12 2.73 -23.74 -3.65
N PRO A 13 3.35 -23.05 -4.62
CA PRO A 13 2.80 -21.82 -5.20
C PRO A 13 1.34 -21.92 -5.62
N GLU A 14 0.93 -23.06 -6.18
CA GLU A 14 -0.45 -23.30 -6.61
C GLU A 14 -1.47 -23.16 -5.47
N LYS A 15 -1.15 -23.63 -4.27
CA LYS A 15 -2.02 -23.53 -3.11
C LYS A 15 -2.14 -22.07 -2.65
N LEU A 16 -1.03 -21.34 -2.59
CA LEU A 16 -1.04 -19.94 -2.21
C LEU A 16 -1.73 -19.04 -3.26
N LEU A 17 -1.62 -19.37 -4.55
CA LEU A 17 -2.32 -18.67 -5.64
C LEU A 17 -3.86 -18.77 -5.51
N LYS A 18 -4.40 -19.82 -4.91
CA LYS A 18 -5.86 -19.99 -4.71
C LYS A 18 -6.44 -19.07 -3.65
N VAL A 19 -5.65 -18.70 -2.64
CA VAL A 19 -6.11 -17.91 -1.48
C VAL A 19 -5.49 -16.51 -1.47
N GLY A 20 -4.34 -16.35 -2.13
CA GLY A 20 -3.59 -15.09 -2.16
C GLY A 20 -4.23 -14.04 -3.08
N TYR A 21 -4.24 -12.79 -2.62
CA TYR A 21 -4.72 -11.67 -3.41
C TYR A 21 -3.91 -10.40 -3.17
N VAL A 22 -4.01 -9.47 -4.11
CA VAL A 22 -3.50 -8.10 -3.99
C VAL A 22 -4.62 -7.13 -4.34
N LEU A 23 -4.59 -5.96 -3.73
CA LEU A 23 -5.47 -4.86 -4.10
C LEU A 23 -4.61 -3.76 -4.73
N HIS A 24 -4.94 -3.40 -5.96
CA HIS A 24 -4.34 -2.26 -6.64
C HIS A 24 -5.25 -1.05 -6.50
N ARG A 25 -4.67 0.11 -6.23
CA ARG A 25 -5.43 1.35 -6.28
C ARG A 25 -5.81 1.63 -7.74
N ASN A 26 -7.10 1.59 -8.01
CA ASN A 26 -7.70 1.95 -9.29
C ASN A 26 -9.04 2.65 -9.05
N LYS A 27 -9.63 3.21 -10.10
CA LYS A 27 -10.92 3.93 -10.04
C LYS A 27 -12.06 3.10 -9.42
N ALA A 28 -12.00 1.77 -9.48
CA ALA A 28 -13.01 0.89 -8.91
C ALA A 28 -12.85 0.63 -7.41
N ASN A 29 -11.65 0.90 -6.86
CA ASN A 29 -11.28 0.58 -5.47
C ASN A 29 -11.01 1.83 -4.61
N VAL A 30 -11.47 3.01 -5.04
CA VAL A 30 -11.21 4.30 -4.36
C VAL A 30 -11.71 4.30 -2.91
N ASN A 31 -12.84 3.63 -2.65
CA ASN A 31 -13.44 3.52 -1.32
C ASN A 31 -13.00 2.28 -0.53
N MET A 32 -12.20 1.42 -1.15
CA MET A 32 -11.58 0.32 -0.47
C MET A 32 -10.23 0.80 0.05
N MET A 33 -9.90 0.48 1.27
CA MET A 33 -8.58 0.51 1.94
C MET A 33 -7.39 1.05 1.14
N PRO A 34 -6.40 1.66 1.78
CA PRO A 34 -5.16 2.08 1.13
C PRO A 34 -4.56 0.91 0.36
N THR A 35 -4.72 0.97 -0.95
CA THR A 35 -4.19 -0.03 -1.87
C THR A 35 -2.79 0.41 -2.26
N TYR A 36 -1.77 -0.18 -1.65
CA TYR A 36 -0.38 0.22 -1.77
C TYR A 36 0.43 -0.70 -2.69
N GLN A 37 -0.18 -1.74 -3.22
CA GLN A 37 0.52 -2.69 -4.07
C GLN A 37 0.85 -2.08 -5.45
N ARG A 38 2.05 -2.38 -5.93
CA ARG A 38 2.47 -2.00 -7.28
C ARG A 38 1.63 -2.73 -8.32
N ILE A 39 1.35 -2.04 -9.43
CA ILE A 39 0.70 -2.66 -10.57
C ILE A 39 1.53 -3.86 -11.05
N ILE A 40 0.87 -4.99 -11.28
CA ILE A 40 1.51 -6.19 -11.80
C ILE A 40 1.96 -5.92 -13.25
N LYS A 41 3.28 -5.85 -13.45
CA LYS A 41 3.87 -5.64 -14.77
C LYS A 41 4.04 -6.97 -15.50
N LYS A 42 3.39 -7.12 -16.65
CA LYS A 42 3.49 -8.33 -17.49
C LYS A 42 4.94 -8.72 -17.82
N SER A 43 5.82 -7.73 -18.08
CA SER A 43 7.24 -7.97 -18.32
C SER A 43 7.95 -8.62 -17.13
N ARG A 44 7.63 -8.19 -15.89
CA ARG A 44 8.19 -8.81 -14.68
C ARG A 44 7.66 -10.24 -14.47
N LEU A 45 6.37 -10.48 -14.72
CA LEU A 45 5.82 -11.83 -14.65
C LEU A 45 6.53 -12.76 -15.64
N LYS A 46 6.73 -12.29 -16.89
CA LYS A 46 7.45 -13.04 -17.91
C LYS A 46 8.89 -13.34 -17.47
N SER A 47 9.62 -12.35 -16.95
CA SER A 47 11.00 -12.56 -16.45
C SER A 47 11.05 -13.54 -15.29
N VAL A 48 10.07 -13.52 -14.39
CA VAL A 48 10.00 -14.48 -13.26
C VAL A 48 9.68 -15.88 -13.79
N HIS A 49 8.72 -16.00 -14.70
CA HIS A 49 8.39 -17.27 -15.33
C HIS A 49 9.58 -17.88 -16.07
N GLU A 50 10.28 -17.10 -16.89
CA GLU A 50 11.51 -17.52 -17.58
C GLU A 50 12.61 -17.95 -16.60
N PHE A 51 12.74 -17.26 -15.47
CA PHE A 51 13.71 -17.61 -14.44
C PHE A 51 13.39 -18.97 -13.80
N ILE A 52 12.11 -19.25 -13.54
CA ILE A 52 11.65 -20.50 -12.93
C ILE A 52 11.75 -21.65 -13.95
N ASP A 53 11.14 -21.50 -15.12
CA ASP A 53 10.94 -22.61 -16.05
C ASP A 53 12.19 -22.90 -16.89
N ASN A 54 12.85 -21.86 -17.41
CA ASN A 54 14.01 -22.03 -18.30
C ASN A 54 15.34 -22.14 -17.55
N LYS A 55 15.52 -21.33 -16.49
CA LYS A 55 16.76 -21.31 -15.72
C LYS A 55 16.73 -22.21 -14.49
N LYS A 56 15.58 -22.85 -14.21
CA LYS A 56 15.34 -23.67 -13.01
C LYS A 56 15.71 -22.93 -11.72
N GLY A 57 15.46 -21.61 -11.73
CA GLY A 57 15.79 -20.72 -10.62
C GLY A 57 14.85 -20.90 -9.44
N TYR A 58 15.31 -20.52 -8.26
CA TYR A 58 14.52 -20.53 -7.04
C TYR A 58 14.64 -19.18 -6.32
N PHE A 59 13.65 -18.87 -5.49
CA PHE A 59 13.62 -17.66 -4.70
C PHE A 59 13.80 -17.99 -3.21
N PRO A 60 14.94 -17.63 -2.60
CA PRO A 60 15.20 -17.90 -1.18
C PRO A 60 14.40 -16.95 -0.28
N ASN A 61 13.95 -15.80 -0.80
CA ASN A 61 13.25 -14.79 -0.03
C ASN A 61 11.77 -15.17 0.14
N SER A 62 11.27 -15.09 1.36
CA SER A 62 9.88 -15.39 1.68
C SER A 62 8.88 -14.48 0.98
N ILE A 63 7.73 -15.03 0.59
CA ILE A 63 6.53 -14.25 0.31
C ILE A 63 5.98 -13.79 1.65
N ILE A 64 5.62 -12.51 1.77
CA ILE A 64 5.06 -11.96 3.01
C ILE A 64 3.57 -11.71 2.80
N ILE A 65 2.75 -12.29 3.68
CA ILE A 65 1.30 -12.19 3.59
C ILE A 65 0.70 -11.79 4.94
N SER A 66 -0.51 -11.27 4.90
CA SER A 66 -1.40 -11.15 6.06
C SER A 66 -2.61 -12.04 5.83
N ILE A 67 -2.95 -12.86 6.81
CA ILE A 67 -4.11 -13.75 6.79
C ILE A 67 -5.13 -13.20 7.77
N ASP A 68 -6.38 -13.01 7.30
CA ASP A 68 -7.50 -12.74 8.18
C ASP A 68 -7.89 -14.07 8.85
N SER A 69 -7.87 -14.10 10.18
CA SER A 69 -8.09 -15.31 10.98
C SER A 69 -9.56 -15.68 11.10
N ASP A 70 -10.39 -15.33 10.09
CA ASP A 70 -11.72 -15.92 10.03
C ASP A 70 -11.64 -17.39 10.44
N LYS A 71 -12.62 -17.90 11.12
CA LYS A 71 -12.75 -19.21 11.83
C LYS A 71 -12.12 -20.46 11.19
N ASP A 72 -11.55 -20.34 10.00
CA ASP A 72 -10.99 -21.44 9.21
C ASP A 72 -9.45 -21.57 9.31
N LEU A 73 -8.76 -20.66 10.02
CA LEU A 73 -7.33 -20.78 10.28
C LEU A 73 -7.13 -21.69 11.49
N ALA A 74 -6.45 -22.81 11.32
CA ALA A 74 -6.15 -23.72 12.42
C ALA A 74 -4.66 -24.09 12.42
N PHE A 75 -4.13 -24.34 13.61
CA PHE A 75 -2.76 -24.78 13.83
C PHE A 75 -2.72 -26.00 14.71
N ASP A 76 -2.31 -27.12 14.14
CA ASP A 76 -2.11 -28.39 14.85
C ASP A 76 -0.66 -28.47 15.33
N ARG A 77 -0.46 -28.35 16.65
CA ARG A 77 0.87 -28.48 17.25
C ARG A 77 1.41 -29.89 17.10
N ALA A 78 2.68 -30.00 16.73
CA ALA A 78 3.38 -31.27 16.81
C ALA A 78 3.63 -31.67 18.28
N ASN A 79 3.60 -32.97 18.58
CA ASN A 79 3.82 -33.52 19.94
C ASN A 79 5.29 -33.37 20.43
N THR A 80 6.15 -32.73 19.66
CA THR A 80 7.56 -32.50 19.98
C THR A 80 7.73 -31.12 20.62
N GLN A 81 7.99 -31.08 21.93
CA GLN A 81 8.38 -29.86 22.62
C GLN A 81 9.91 -29.71 22.60
N VAL A 82 10.40 -28.62 22.01
CA VAL A 82 11.81 -28.23 22.16
C VAL A 82 11.92 -27.42 23.45
N LYS A 83 12.67 -27.93 24.43
CA LYS A 83 12.91 -27.23 25.71
C LYS A 83 13.45 -25.81 25.43
N ASN A 84 12.88 -24.82 26.11
CA ASN A 84 13.27 -23.41 25.99
C ASN A 84 13.03 -22.76 24.60
N SER A 85 12.21 -23.35 23.73
CA SER A 85 11.77 -22.69 22.49
C SER A 85 10.60 -21.74 22.76
N ILE A 86 10.69 -20.54 22.21
CA ILE A 86 9.57 -19.57 22.14
C ILE A 86 8.67 -19.83 20.93
N SER A 87 9.01 -20.81 20.09
CA SER A 87 8.30 -21.14 18.85
C SER A 87 7.67 -22.51 18.95
N ASP A 88 6.45 -22.63 18.42
CA ASP A 88 5.75 -23.89 18.25
C ASP A 88 6.01 -24.44 16.84
N ILE A 89 6.05 -25.75 16.69
CA ILE A 89 6.15 -26.46 15.42
C ILE A 89 4.84 -27.23 15.20
N GLY A 90 4.35 -27.22 13.98
CA GLY A 90 3.11 -27.93 13.66
C GLY A 90 2.67 -27.76 12.22
N ILE A 91 1.40 -28.09 11.96
CA ILE A 91 0.75 -27.96 10.67
C ILE A 91 -0.18 -26.77 10.70
N LEU A 92 0.03 -25.81 9.80
CA LEU A 92 -0.86 -24.66 9.61
C LEU A 92 -1.87 -24.96 8.51
N HIS A 93 -3.15 -24.96 8.87
CA HIS A 93 -4.27 -25.09 7.93
C HIS A 93 -4.70 -23.71 7.47
N LEU A 94 -4.44 -23.39 6.21
CA LEU A 94 -4.84 -22.12 5.64
C LEU A 94 -6.35 -22.09 5.36
N PRO A 95 -7.01 -20.93 5.50
CA PRO A 95 -8.41 -20.77 5.13
C PRO A 95 -8.64 -21.18 3.67
N LYS A 96 -9.67 -21.98 3.40
CA LYS A 96 -10.05 -22.38 2.04
C LYS A 96 -10.86 -21.31 1.30
N LYS A 97 -10.92 -20.11 1.86
CA LYS A 97 -11.70 -18.99 1.33
C LYS A 97 -10.88 -18.21 0.30
N TYR A 98 -11.50 -17.91 -0.83
CA TYR A 98 -10.90 -17.00 -1.82
C TYR A 98 -10.65 -15.64 -1.23
N ARG A 99 -9.47 -15.03 -1.49
CA ARG A 99 -9.03 -13.75 -0.93
C ARG A 99 -8.90 -13.74 0.61
N SER A 100 -8.37 -14.80 1.18
CA SER A 100 -8.07 -14.87 2.62
C SER A 100 -6.64 -14.50 2.99
N ALA A 101 -5.71 -14.44 2.02
CA ALA A 101 -4.31 -14.12 2.26
C ALA A 101 -3.88 -12.89 1.43
N TYR A 102 -3.78 -11.75 2.08
CA TYR A 102 -3.32 -10.50 1.43
C TYR A 102 -1.80 -10.52 1.27
N ILE A 103 -1.31 -10.36 0.05
CA ILE A 103 0.12 -10.39 -0.25
C ILE A 103 0.72 -9.02 0.01
N ILE A 104 1.60 -8.91 1.01
CA ILE A 104 2.33 -7.68 1.35
C ILE A 104 3.56 -7.52 0.46
N ASP A 105 4.38 -8.58 0.33
CA ASP A 105 5.51 -8.61 -0.60
C ASP A 105 5.60 -9.94 -1.35
N GLY A 106 6.19 -9.89 -2.54
CA GLY A 106 6.43 -11.08 -3.37
C GLY A 106 5.36 -11.37 -4.42
N GLN A 107 4.42 -10.45 -4.68
CA GLN A 107 3.35 -10.64 -5.67
C GLN A 107 3.86 -11.07 -7.05
N HIS A 108 4.92 -10.42 -7.58
CA HIS A 108 5.48 -10.81 -8.90
C HIS A 108 6.10 -12.20 -8.87
N ARG A 109 6.70 -12.61 -7.74
CA ARG A 109 7.26 -13.96 -7.57
C ARG A 109 6.14 -14.99 -7.56
N LEU A 110 5.10 -14.78 -6.77
CA LEU A 110 3.96 -15.70 -6.68
C LEU A 110 3.20 -15.80 -8.01
N TYR A 111 2.80 -14.66 -8.58
CA TYR A 111 2.05 -14.67 -9.84
C TYR A 111 2.87 -15.14 -11.05
N GLY A 112 4.21 -15.03 -11.00
CA GLY A 112 5.10 -15.63 -12.00
C GLY A 112 4.99 -17.15 -12.09
N TYR A 113 4.57 -17.81 -11.01
CA TYR A 113 4.28 -19.25 -11.02
C TYR A 113 2.94 -19.62 -11.66
N SER A 114 2.02 -18.68 -11.92
CA SER A 114 0.64 -18.99 -12.33
C SER A 114 0.55 -19.92 -13.55
N ASN A 115 1.42 -19.72 -14.54
CA ASN A 115 1.51 -20.52 -15.76
C ASN A 115 2.72 -21.46 -15.79
N SER A 116 3.47 -21.59 -14.71
CA SER A 116 4.66 -22.43 -14.62
C SER A 116 4.29 -23.89 -14.38
N GLU A 117 5.08 -24.82 -14.98
CA GLU A 117 5.02 -26.25 -14.66
C GLU A 117 5.39 -26.55 -13.21
N TYR A 118 6.14 -25.67 -12.60
CA TYR A 118 6.65 -25.84 -11.23
C TYR A 118 5.72 -25.33 -10.15
N LYS A 119 4.54 -24.79 -10.50
CA LYS A 119 3.60 -24.25 -9.50
C LYS A 119 3.13 -25.28 -8.46
N SER A 120 3.06 -26.56 -8.83
CA SER A 120 2.69 -27.68 -7.95
C SER A 120 3.88 -28.59 -7.57
N LYS A 121 5.07 -28.32 -8.13
CA LYS A 121 6.28 -29.14 -7.91
C LYS A 121 7.29 -28.43 -7.02
N ASN A 122 7.27 -27.09 -6.97
CA ASN A 122 8.15 -26.29 -6.14
C ASN A 122 7.47 -25.96 -4.81
N SER A 123 8.30 -25.65 -3.82
CA SER A 123 7.90 -25.09 -2.53
C SER A 123 8.51 -23.70 -2.38
N ILE A 124 7.74 -22.76 -1.92
CA ILE A 124 8.17 -21.38 -1.66
C ILE A 124 8.05 -21.04 -0.17
N PRO A 125 9.04 -20.33 0.40
CA PRO A 125 8.96 -19.90 1.78
C PRO A 125 7.96 -18.75 1.94
N VAL A 126 7.19 -18.79 3.01
CA VAL A 126 6.17 -17.80 3.35
C VAL A 126 6.31 -17.37 4.80
N VAL A 127 6.13 -16.07 5.04
CA VAL A 127 5.91 -15.50 6.37
C VAL A 127 4.50 -14.91 6.37
N ALA A 128 3.64 -15.44 7.22
CA ALA A 128 2.24 -15.02 7.34
C ALA A 128 2.01 -14.34 8.69
N PHE A 129 1.63 -13.08 8.67
CA PHE A 129 1.10 -12.37 9.83
C PHE A 129 -0.40 -12.65 9.95
N ILE A 130 -0.89 -12.74 11.19
CA ILE A 130 -2.30 -12.99 11.45
C ILE A 130 -2.95 -11.70 11.92
N ASP A 131 -4.09 -11.34 11.30
CA ASP A 131 -4.89 -10.15 11.61
C ASP A 131 -4.08 -8.86 11.71
N LEU A 132 -3.08 -8.73 10.85
CA LEU A 132 -2.26 -7.53 10.82
C LEU A 132 -3.11 -6.32 10.42
N ALA A 133 -3.16 -5.32 11.28
CA ALA A 133 -3.87 -4.08 11.00
C ALA A 133 -3.36 -3.46 9.67
N LYS A 134 -4.25 -2.81 8.96
CA LYS A 134 -4.00 -2.32 7.61
C LYS A 134 -2.89 -1.29 7.55
N GLU A 135 -2.83 -0.41 8.53
CA GLU A 135 -1.75 0.56 8.71
C GLU A 135 -0.39 -0.13 8.89
N GLU A 136 -0.37 -1.23 9.63
CA GLU A 136 0.84 -2.04 9.84
C GLU A 136 1.25 -2.79 8.55
N GLN A 137 0.29 -3.29 7.77
CA GLN A 137 0.57 -3.90 6.46
C GLN A 137 1.28 -2.89 5.53
N VAL A 138 0.79 -1.64 5.50
CA VAL A 138 1.39 -0.57 4.68
C VAL A 138 2.78 -0.20 5.19
N LYS A 139 2.96 -0.03 6.50
CA LYS A 139 4.28 0.24 7.11
C LYS A 139 5.28 -0.86 6.76
N LEU A 140 4.87 -2.12 6.90
CA LEU A 140 5.71 -3.27 6.58
C LEU A 140 6.08 -3.30 5.09
N PHE A 141 5.11 -3.05 4.20
CA PHE A 141 5.37 -2.92 2.77
C PHE A 141 6.41 -1.83 2.46
N MET A 142 6.27 -0.65 3.08
CA MET A 142 7.21 0.46 2.89
C MET A 142 8.61 0.08 3.36
N GLN A 143 8.76 -0.45 4.58
CA GLN A 143 10.03 -0.86 5.16
C GLN A 143 10.78 -1.90 4.31
N ILE A 144 10.05 -2.89 3.78
CA ILE A 144 10.64 -3.92 2.91
C ILE A 144 11.13 -3.32 1.60
N ASN A 145 10.36 -2.39 1.03
CA ASN A 145 10.67 -1.81 -0.28
C ASN A 145 11.68 -0.67 -0.23
N GLU A 146 11.84 0.04 0.88
CA GLU A 146 12.87 1.09 1.06
C GLU A 146 14.29 0.55 0.81
N ASN A 147 14.52 -0.71 1.15
CA ASN A 147 15.83 -1.36 0.99
C ASN A 147 16.06 -2.04 -0.37
N GLN A 148 15.05 -2.17 -1.23
CA GLN A 148 15.16 -2.95 -2.48
C GLN A 148 15.21 -2.13 -3.78
N LYS A 149 14.45 -1.10 -3.90
CA LYS A 149 14.43 -0.10 -4.99
C LYS A 149 13.42 0.96 -4.60
N SER A 150 13.79 2.22 -4.62
CA SER A 150 12.93 3.30 -4.14
C SER A 150 11.48 3.14 -4.64
N VAL A 151 10.56 3.03 -3.70
CA VAL A 151 9.12 3.21 -3.95
C VAL A 151 8.97 4.55 -4.65
N SER A 152 8.14 4.65 -5.68
CA SER A 152 7.98 5.92 -6.35
C SER A 152 7.51 6.97 -5.35
N LYS A 153 8.06 8.19 -5.45
CA LYS A 153 7.69 9.29 -4.55
C LYS A 153 6.18 9.54 -4.55
N ASN A 154 5.52 9.40 -5.70
CA ASN A 154 4.06 9.49 -5.80
C ASN A 154 3.34 8.45 -4.93
N LEU A 155 3.81 7.19 -4.93
CA LEU A 155 3.20 6.16 -4.10
C LEU A 155 3.40 6.45 -2.61
N ILE A 156 4.60 6.89 -2.20
CA ILE A 156 4.86 7.30 -0.80
C ILE A 156 3.92 8.45 -0.42
N THR A 157 3.81 9.47 -1.27
CA THR A 157 2.92 10.62 -1.01
C THR A 157 1.47 10.16 -0.91
N THR A 158 1.01 9.27 -1.79
CA THR A 158 -0.34 8.72 -1.72
C THR A 158 -0.60 7.99 -0.39
N LEU A 159 0.36 7.18 0.06
CA LEU A 159 0.24 6.43 1.32
C LEU A 159 0.24 7.32 2.56
N ASN A 160 0.94 8.44 2.51
CA ASN A 160 0.97 9.40 3.61
C ASN A 160 -0.44 9.95 3.94
N ALA A 161 -1.34 10.03 2.97
CA ALA A 161 -2.71 10.50 3.18
C ALA A 161 -3.46 9.74 4.26
N ASP A 162 -3.24 8.42 4.33
CA ASP A 162 -3.94 7.55 5.26
C ASP A 162 -3.08 7.25 6.51
N LEU A 163 -1.78 6.96 6.32
CA LEU A 163 -0.89 6.58 7.39
C LEU A 163 -0.65 7.67 8.42
N LEU A 164 -0.56 8.91 7.97
CA LEU A 164 -0.16 10.03 8.81
C LEU A 164 -1.35 10.88 9.30
N TRP A 165 -2.58 10.51 8.91
CA TRP A 165 -3.77 11.27 9.29
C TRP A 165 -4.00 11.33 10.80
N THR A 166 -3.78 10.22 11.48
CA THR A 166 -3.95 10.11 12.93
C THR A 166 -2.66 10.36 13.72
N SER A 167 -1.59 10.80 13.06
CA SER A 167 -0.33 11.11 13.71
C SER A 167 -0.48 12.26 14.71
N LYS A 168 0.25 12.21 15.82
CA LYS A 168 0.38 13.32 16.77
C LYS A 168 1.45 14.34 16.36
N ASN A 169 2.13 14.13 15.24
CA ASN A 169 3.16 14.99 14.70
C ASN A 169 2.56 15.95 13.66
N TYR A 170 2.58 17.23 13.90
CA TYR A 170 2.01 18.25 13.01
C TYR A 170 2.65 18.27 11.61
N ILE A 171 3.95 17.96 11.50
CA ILE A 171 4.62 17.87 10.18
C ILE A 171 4.03 16.71 9.37
N GLU A 172 3.77 15.58 10.03
CA GLU A 172 3.15 14.40 9.41
C GLU A 172 1.70 14.68 9.05
N GLN A 173 0.94 15.33 9.92
CA GLN A 173 -0.44 15.76 9.66
C GLN A 173 -0.52 16.66 8.42
N HIS A 174 0.39 17.65 8.29
CA HIS A 174 0.44 18.50 7.11
C HIS A 174 0.77 17.72 5.82
N LYS A 175 1.65 16.71 5.90
CA LYS A 175 1.90 15.81 4.76
C LYS A 175 0.65 15.02 4.40
N ALA A 176 -0.04 14.46 5.38
CA ALA A 176 -1.29 13.72 5.16
C ALA A 176 -2.35 14.61 4.50
N LEU A 177 -2.52 15.83 5.01
CA LEU A 177 -3.49 16.79 4.51
C LEU A 177 -3.24 17.15 3.03
N ARG A 178 -2.01 17.52 2.67
CA ARG A 178 -1.63 17.81 1.28
C ARG A 178 -1.82 16.61 0.36
N SER A 179 -1.43 15.43 0.83
CA SER A 179 -1.62 14.18 0.08
C SER A 179 -3.09 13.88 -0.19
N ARG A 180 -3.95 14.02 0.83
CA ARG A 180 -5.38 13.76 0.71
C ARG A 180 -6.08 14.75 -0.23
N ILE A 181 -5.68 16.04 -0.17
CA ILE A 181 -6.18 17.06 -1.10
C ILE A 181 -5.84 16.71 -2.55
N SER A 182 -4.58 16.32 -2.82
CA SER A 182 -4.17 15.96 -4.18
C SER A 182 -4.94 14.75 -4.72
N ILE A 183 -5.21 13.77 -3.85
CA ILE A 183 -5.98 12.58 -4.20
C ILE A 183 -7.42 12.96 -4.55
N VAL A 184 -8.08 13.72 -3.68
CA VAL A 184 -9.50 14.09 -3.89
C VAL A 184 -9.65 14.92 -5.16
N LEU A 185 -8.78 15.88 -5.40
CA LEU A 185 -8.84 16.68 -6.62
C LEU A 185 -8.56 15.88 -7.90
N GLY A 186 -7.67 14.89 -7.82
CA GLY A 186 -7.33 14.03 -8.96
C GLY A 186 -8.34 12.92 -9.24
N GLU A 187 -9.10 12.48 -8.24
CA GLU A 187 -10.05 11.36 -8.35
C GLU A 187 -11.53 11.81 -8.45
N SER A 188 -11.84 13.04 -8.06
CA SER A 188 -13.23 13.54 -8.08
C SER A 188 -13.64 14.02 -9.46
N ARG A 189 -14.71 13.45 -10.02
CA ARG A 189 -15.22 13.78 -11.36
C ARG A 189 -15.69 15.21 -11.52
N ASN A 190 -16.03 15.88 -10.42
CA ASN A 190 -16.45 17.29 -10.40
C ASN A 190 -15.27 18.27 -10.27
N SER A 191 -14.03 17.78 -10.34
CA SER A 191 -12.80 18.57 -10.33
C SER A 191 -12.26 18.68 -11.75
N SER A 192 -11.86 19.88 -12.18
CA SER A 192 -11.13 20.08 -13.44
C SER A 192 -9.75 19.40 -13.46
N LEU A 193 -9.24 19.01 -12.29
CA LEU A 193 -8.01 18.23 -12.15
C LEU A 193 -8.27 16.70 -12.17
N PHE A 194 -9.52 16.28 -12.40
CA PHE A 194 -9.86 14.86 -12.53
C PHE A 194 -8.98 14.17 -13.59
N ASP A 195 -8.36 13.07 -13.21
CA ASP A 195 -7.46 12.28 -14.05
C ASP A 195 -6.20 13.02 -14.56
N LYS A 196 -5.89 14.21 -14.01
CA LYS A 196 -4.69 14.99 -14.34
C LYS A 196 -3.57 14.83 -13.32
N ILE A 197 -3.85 14.43 -12.08
CA ILE A 197 -2.84 14.22 -11.03
C ILE A 197 -2.42 12.75 -10.99
N SER A 198 -1.11 12.51 -11.00
CA SER A 198 -0.52 11.17 -10.84
C SER A 198 -0.70 10.68 -9.40
N ILE A 199 -1.52 9.68 -9.18
CA ILE A 199 -1.78 9.08 -7.86
C ILE A 199 -1.23 7.66 -7.84
N GLY A 200 -0.50 7.30 -6.79
CA GLY A 200 0.12 5.99 -6.69
C GLY A 200 1.19 5.76 -7.75
N GLU A 201 1.01 4.76 -8.62
CA GLU A 201 1.93 4.46 -9.73
C GLU A 201 1.42 4.99 -11.09
N ASP A 202 0.29 5.66 -11.12
CA ASP A 202 -0.24 6.25 -12.35
C ASP A 202 0.64 7.39 -12.85
N ARG A 203 0.69 7.55 -14.18
CA ARG A 203 1.39 8.67 -14.80
C ARG A 203 0.37 9.60 -15.45
N ARG A 204 0.34 10.83 -14.97
CA ARG A 204 -0.51 11.91 -15.45
C ARG A 204 0.32 13.18 -15.67
N THR A 205 -0.31 14.23 -16.14
CA THR A 205 0.34 15.50 -16.46
C THR A 205 0.99 16.15 -15.23
N ILE A 206 0.29 16.11 -14.09
CA ILE A 206 0.77 16.71 -12.83
C ILE A 206 1.23 15.59 -11.91
N THR A 207 2.48 15.65 -11.44
CA THR A 207 2.94 14.70 -10.42
C THR A 207 2.39 15.08 -9.06
N GLN A 208 2.04 14.09 -8.24
CA GLN A 208 1.59 14.34 -6.88
C GLN A 208 2.66 15.06 -6.04
N GLU A 209 3.95 14.79 -6.30
CA GLU A 209 5.08 15.48 -5.67
C GLU A 209 5.08 16.98 -6.00
N ALA A 210 4.86 17.36 -7.26
CA ALA A 210 4.81 18.75 -7.68
C ALA A 210 3.63 19.48 -7.01
N PHE A 211 2.47 18.82 -6.96
CA PHE A 211 1.28 19.36 -6.30
C PHE A 211 1.50 19.54 -4.79
N ASP A 212 2.03 18.52 -4.11
CA ASP A 212 2.39 18.59 -2.67
C ASP A 212 3.37 19.73 -2.38
N LYS A 213 4.41 19.88 -3.21
CA LYS A 213 5.39 20.95 -3.08
C LYS A 213 4.75 22.33 -3.24
N SER A 214 3.86 22.49 -4.20
CA SER A 214 3.15 23.76 -4.42
C SER A 214 2.27 24.14 -3.22
N LEU A 215 1.54 23.18 -2.67
CA LEU A 215 0.74 23.38 -1.46
C LEU A 215 1.63 23.71 -0.23
N ASN A 216 2.76 23.04 -0.10
CA ASN A 216 3.70 23.28 1.00
C ASN A 216 4.35 24.67 0.95
N GLN A 217 4.49 25.24 -0.24
CA GLN A 217 5.05 26.59 -0.44
C GLN A 217 3.98 27.68 -0.34
N SER A 218 2.70 27.32 -0.38
CA SER A 218 1.60 28.27 -0.26
C SER A 218 1.39 28.71 1.19
N SER A 219 0.68 29.84 1.38
CA SER A 219 0.23 30.30 2.70
C SER A 219 -1.02 29.59 3.21
N PHE A 220 -1.56 28.62 2.44
CA PHE A 220 -2.83 27.98 2.74
C PHE A 220 -2.82 27.20 4.05
N LEU A 221 -1.74 26.51 4.34
CA LEU A 221 -1.61 25.62 5.49
C LEU A 221 -0.80 26.21 6.65
N GLY A 222 -0.21 27.39 6.45
CA GLY A 222 0.67 27.99 7.46
C GLY A 222 2.03 27.28 7.55
N LYS A 223 2.68 27.43 8.70
CA LYS A 223 4.03 26.88 8.93
C LYS A 223 4.06 25.98 10.15
N VAL A 224 4.69 24.83 9.99
CA VAL A 224 4.96 23.87 11.05
C VAL A 224 6.46 23.56 11.08
N SER A 225 7.09 23.64 12.25
CA SER A 225 8.48 23.32 12.46
C SER A 225 8.68 22.71 13.84
N LYS A 226 9.67 21.82 13.97
CA LYS A 226 9.99 21.11 15.22
C LYS A 226 8.75 20.57 15.96
N ASN A 227 7.80 20.04 15.21
CA ASN A 227 6.53 19.54 15.71
C ASN A 227 5.67 20.56 16.48
N LYS A 228 5.75 21.83 16.09
CA LYS A 228 4.91 22.92 16.59
C LYS A 228 4.32 23.71 15.43
N ILE A 229 3.11 24.21 15.62
CA ILE A 229 2.48 25.15 14.71
C ILE A 229 3.12 26.53 14.95
N GLU A 230 3.88 27.02 13.99
CA GLU A 230 4.49 28.35 14.04
C GLU A 230 3.52 29.44 13.62
N SER A 231 2.73 29.14 12.59
CA SER A 231 1.64 30.02 12.14
C SER A 231 0.51 29.22 11.54
N LEU A 232 -0.72 29.64 11.80
CA LEU A 232 -1.89 29.11 11.13
C LEU A 232 -1.92 29.61 9.68
N GLY A 233 -2.46 28.78 8.78
CA GLY A 233 -2.69 29.16 7.40
C GLY A 233 -4.10 29.67 7.17
N THR A 234 -4.37 30.16 5.96
CA THR A 234 -5.72 30.63 5.59
C THR A 234 -6.77 29.52 5.74
N PHE A 235 -6.38 28.27 5.51
CA PHE A 235 -7.28 27.11 5.54
C PHE A 235 -6.95 26.11 6.65
N TYR A 236 -5.86 26.31 7.40
CA TYR A 236 -5.48 25.44 8.49
C TYR A 236 -5.70 26.12 9.83
N ASN A 237 -6.61 25.55 10.64
CA ASN A 237 -6.98 26.07 11.96
C ASN A 237 -6.57 25.14 13.12
N GLY A 238 -5.83 24.05 12.82
CA GLY A 238 -5.44 23.03 13.80
C GLY A 238 -6.32 21.77 13.77
N ASP A 239 -7.47 21.83 13.12
CA ASP A 239 -8.33 20.68 12.84
C ASP A 239 -8.08 20.18 11.40
N LEU A 240 -7.73 18.90 11.26
CA LEU A 240 -7.39 18.32 9.95
C LEU A 240 -8.61 18.14 9.04
N ASP A 241 -9.72 17.69 9.60
CA ASP A 241 -10.91 17.38 8.82
C ASP A 241 -11.55 18.67 8.30
N GLU A 242 -11.68 19.69 9.16
CA GLU A 242 -12.18 21.00 8.75
C GLU A 242 -11.25 21.68 7.74
N SER A 243 -9.93 21.62 7.98
CA SER A 243 -8.93 22.19 7.07
C SER A 243 -8.94 21.52 5.71
N PHE A 244 -9.14 20.19 5.68
CA PHE A 244 -9.25 19.41 4.46
C PHE A 244 -10.47 19.83 3.63
N GLU A 245 -11.66 19.86 4.24
CA GLU A 245 -12.90 20.19 3.55
C GLU A 245 -12.87 21.61 2.97
N ARG A 246 -12.38 22.58 3.75
CA ARG A 246 -12.27 23.97 3.34
C ARG A 246 -11.31 24.16 2.17
N LEU A 247 -10.08 23.60 2.29
CA LEU A 247 -9.05 23.77 1.25
C LEU A 247 -9.37 22.97 -0.01
N ALA A 248 -9.85 21.74 0.11
CA ALA A 248 -10.24 20.93 -1.04
C ALA A 248 -11.38 21.58 -1.82
N THR A 249 -12.39 22.11 -1.11
CA THR A 249 -13.50 22.82 -1.75
C THR A 249 -13.03 24.10 -2.45
N PHE A 250 -12.21 24.91 -1.77
CA PHE A 250 -11.65 26.13 -2.36
C PHE A 250 -10.87 25.85 -3.63
N LEU A 251 -9.94 24.90 -3.57
CA LEU A 251 -9.11 24.55 -4.73
C LEU A 251 -9.94 23.99 -5.88
N ARG A 252 -10.90 23.11 -5.58
CA ARG A 252 -11.79 22.56 -6.61
C ARG A 252 -12.56 23.67 -7.33
N LEU A 253 -13.18 24.59 -6.59
CA LEU A 253 -13.92 25.71 -7.17
C LEU A 253 -13.00 26.64 -7.97
N SER A 254 -11.82 26.96 -7.43
CA SER A 254 -10.85 27.83 -8.10
C SER A 254 -10.35 27.22 -9.42
N PHE A 255 -9.96 25.95 -9.41
CA PHE A 255 -9.50 25.29 -10.66
C PHE A 255 -10.61 25.08 -11.65
N ASN A 256 -11.85 24.83 -11.22
CA ASN A 256 -13.01 24.74 -12.10
C ASN A 256 -13.28 26.10 -12.76
N TYR A 257 -13.26 27.20 -11.99
CA TYR A 257 -13.42 28.54 -12.52
C TYR A 257 -12.31 28.92 -13.52
N ILE A 258 -11.05 28.61 -13.18
CA ILE A 258 -9.93 28.83 -14.11
C ILE A 258 -10.17 28.07 -15.43
N LYS A 259 -10.63 26.82 -15.35
CA LYS A 259 -10.92 26.00 -16.53
C LYS A 259 -12.07 26.55 -17.37
N GLU A 260 -13.07 27.18 -16.74
CA GLU A 260 -14.15 27.88 -17.44
C GLU A 260 -13.66 29.13 -18.15
N CYS A 261 -12.78 29.91 -17.49
CA CYS A 261 -12.21 31.14 -18.07
C CYS A 261 -11.15 30.86 -19.15
N ILE A 262 -10.41 29.76 -19.02
CA ILE A 262 -9.30 29.38 -19.92
C ILE A 262 -9.47 27.89 -20.30
N PRO A 263 -10.34 27.59 -21.27
CA PRO A 263 -10.66 26.20 -21.65
C PRO A 263 -9.46 25.39 -22.16
N GLU A 264 -8.42 26.06 -22.61
CA GLU A 264 -7.21 25.45 -23.17
C GLU A 264 -6.27 24.81 -22.10
N ILE A 265 -6.48 25.13 -20.82
CA ILE A 265 -5.79 24.52 -19.67
C ILE A 265 -6.56 23.26 -19.23
#